data_f314b945d5cee07365f1190e2dfa6d1e
#
_entry.id   f314b945d5cee07365f1190e2dfa6d1e
#
_cell.length_a   1.000
_cell.length_b   1.000
_cell.length_c   1.000
_cell.angle_alpha   90.00
_cell.angle_beta   90.00
_cell.angle_gamma   90.00
#
_symmetry.space_group_name_H-M   'P 1'
#
loop_
_entity.id
_entity.type
_entity.pdbx_description
1 polymer ?
#
loop_
_entity_poly.entity_id
_entity_poly.type
_entity_poly.pdbx_seq_one_letter_code
_entity_poly.pdbx_strand_id
1 'polypeptide(L)'
;MPETTDTQIRNLGELERRGDAVLLRFTRQLAHPRERVWRALVEPEQLAAWFPTTIEGERAAGASLRFRHREDMFEPFEGEMLAFEPPWLLELRWGPDVLRFELEPDGDGTVLTFTDTLEVLGKAARDGAGWHECLDRLACELAGQTPAWAPAERWQQVHARYLERLGPEAATIGPPEESERVHGETGGG
;
A
#
# COMPACT_ATOMS: atom_id res chain seq x y z
N MET A 1 -14.62 32.75 7.19
CA MET A 1 -13.79 31.65 7.67
C MET A 1 -13.91 30.51 6.68
N PRO A 2 -12.88 30.17 5.91
CA PRO A 2 -12.96 28.98 5.11
C PRO A 2 -12.95 27.79 6.05
N GLU A 3 -14.02 27.03 6.07
CA GLU A 3 -14.05 25.72 6.69
C GLU A 3 -12.99 24.88 5.97
N THR A 4 -11.92 24.59 6.69
CA THR A 4 -10.94 23.62 6.27
C THR A 4 -11.71 22.32 6.09
N THR A 5 -11.90 21.92 4.85
CA THR A 5 -12.48 20.65 4.50
C THR A 5 -11.52 19.59 5.05
N ASP A 6 -11.76 19.20 6.30
CA ASP A 6 -11.25 17.95 6.88
C ASP A 6 -11.85 16.85 6.00
N THR A 7 -11.18 16.54 4.92
CA THR A 7 -11.52 15.40 4.07
C THR A 7 -11.35 14.21 4.96
N GLN A 8 -12.46 13.78 5.56
CA GLN A 8 -12.52 12.80 6.64
C GLN A 8 -11.68 11.58 6.26
N ILE A 9 -10.55 11.42 6.93
CA ILE A 9 -9.75 10.22 6.87
C ILE A 9 -10.59 9.13 7.53
N ARG A 10 -11.17 8.27 6.69
CA ARG A 10 -12.05 7.17 7.12
C ARG A 10 -11.32 5.85 6.90
N ASN A 11 -11.76 4.83 7.63
CA ASN A 11 -11.28 3.45 7.44
C ASN A 11 -9.76 3.30 7.62
N LEU A 12 -9.22 3.88 8.70
CA LEU A 12 -7.84 3.63 9.11
C LEU A 12 -7.60 2.12 9.27
N GLY A 13 -6.41 1.67 8.91
CA GLY A 13 -5.98 0.30 9.15
C GLY A 13 -5.99 -0.02 10.65
N GLU A 14 -6.27 -1.27 10.96
CA GLU A 14 -6.31 -1.81 12.33
C GLU A 14 -5.08 -2.64 12.59
N LEU A 15 -4.47 -2.42 13.76
CA LEU A 15 -3.33 -3.21 14.21
C LEU A 15 -3.83 -4.43 14.98
N GLU A 16 -3.46 -5.61 14.51
CA GLU A 16 -3.75 -6.88 15.17
C GLU A 16 -2.44 -7.56 15.58
N ARG A 17 -2.45 -8.26 16.71
CA ARG A 17 -1.36 -9.15 17.12
C ARG A 17 -1.85 -10.59 17.09
N ARG A 18 -1.12 -11.46 16.38
CA ARG A 18 -1.38 -12.91 16.32
C ARG A 18 -0.12 -13.68 16.68
N GLY A 19 -0.01 -14.08 17.95
CA GLY A 19 1.26 -14.59 18.46
C GLY A 19 2.35 -13.52 18.35
N ASP A 20 3.46 -13.85 17.71
CA ASP A 20 4.56 -12.91 17.46
C ASP A 20 4.36 -12.04 16.21
N ALA A 21 3.37 -12.34 15.39
CA ALA A 21 3.08 -11.57 14.17
C ALA A 21 2.31 -10.29 14.48
N VAL A 22 2.72 -9.21 13.82
CA VAL A 22 2.06 -7.91 13.84
C VAL A 22 1.42 -7.68 12.48
N LEU A 23 0.11 -7.52 12.46
CA LEU A 23 -0.65 -7.33 11.23
C LEU A 23 -1.30 -5.96 11.21
N LEU A 24 -1.17 -5.28 10.09
CA LEU A 24 -1.87 -4.04 9.80
C LEU A 24 -2.92 -4.34 8.74
N ARG A 25 -4.21 -4.29 9.12
CA ARG A 25 -5.33 -4.69 8.28
C ARG A 25 -6.17 -3.51 7.85
N PHE A 26 -6.53 -3.49 6.57
CA PHE A 26 -7.44 -2.53 5.97
C PHE A 26 -8.61 -3.24 5.32
N THR A 27 -9.80 -2.67 5.46
CA THR A 27 -10.99 -3.11 4.73
C THR A 27 -11.51 -1.97 3.88
N ARG A 28 -11.84 -2.26 2.61
CA ARG A 28 -12.40 -1.31 1.66
C ARG A 28 -13.61 -1.92 0.95
N GLN A 29 -14.72 -1.19 0.99
CA GLN A 29 -15.88 -1.50 0.15
C GLN A 29 -15.73 -0.74 -1.16
N LEU A 30 -15.61 -1.48 -2.27
CA LEU A 30 -15.38 -0.95 -3.60
C LEU A 30 -16.62 -1.21 -4.47
N ALA A 31 -17.16 -0.15 -5.07
CA ALA A 31 -18.36 -0.21 -5.91
C ALA A 31 -18.05 -0.75 -7.33
N HIS A 32 -17.24 -1.81 -7.41
CA HIS A 32 -16.80 -2.41 -8.67
C HIS A 32 -16.75 -3.94 -8.53
N PRO A 33 -17.08 -4.68 -9.62
CA PRO A 33 -16.98 -6.14 -9.62
C PRO A 33 -15.56 -6.62 -9.31
N ARG A 34 -15.48 -7.79 -8.68
CA ARG A 34 -14.21 -8.40 -8.24
C ARG A 34 -13.17 -8.52 -9.35
N GLU A 35 -13.57 -8.87 -10.54
CA GLU A 35 -12.70 -9.02 -11.73
C GLU A 35 -12.09 -7.67 -12.15
N ARG A 36 -12.83 -6.57 -11.95
CA ARG A 36 -12.30 -5.21 -12.20
C ARG A 36 -11.28 -4.83 -11.14
N VAL A 37 -11.57 -5.09 -9.88
CA VAL A 37 -10.63 -4.84 -8.76
C VAL A 37 -9.38 -5.70 -8.95
N TRP A 38 -9.54 -6.98 -9.28
CA TRP A 38 -8.42 -7.88 -9.53
C TRP A 38 -7.47 -7.34 -10.60
N ARG A 39 -7.98 -6.88 -11.73
CA ARG A 39 -7.15 -6.28 -12.78
C ARG A 39 -6.34 -5.10 -12.27
N ALA A 40 -6.91 -4.25 -11.42
CA ALA A 40 -6.20 -3.13 -10.82
C ALA A 40 -5.07 -3.58 -9.86
N LEU A 41 -5.14 -4.80 -9.30
CA LEU A 41 -4.09 -5.37 -8.46
C LEU A 41 -2.96 -6.03 -9.26
N VAL A 42 -3.18 -6.44 -10.52
CA VAL A 42 -2.22 -7.29 -11.23
C VAL A 42 -1.75 -6.74 -12.58
N GLU A 43 -2.55 -5.91 -13.25
CA GLU A 43 -2.19 -5.32 -14.55
C GLU A 43 -1.21 -4.16 -14.35
N PRO A 44 -0.03 -4.17 -15.00
CA PRO A 44 1.03 -3.19 -14.76
C PRO A 44 0.60 -1.73 -14.92
N GLU A 45 -0.22 -1.43 -15.92
CA GLU A 45 -0.70 -0.08 -16.19
C GLU A 45 -1.62 0.45 -15.08
N GLN A 46 -2.54 -0.39 -14.59
CA GLN A 46 -3.44 -0.04 -13.50
C GLN A 46 -2.73 -0.02 -12.16
N LEU A 47 -1.84 -0.99 -11.92
CA LEU A 47 -0.99 -1.04 -10.73
C LEU A 47 -0.14 0.23 -10.59
N ALA A 48 0.35 0.76 -11.70
CA ALA A 48 1.14 1.99 -11.73
C ALA A 48 0.40 3.22 -11.20
N ALA A 49 -0.92 3.25 -11.17
CA ALA A 49 -1.69 4.38 -10.66
C ALA A 49 -1.70 4.49 -9.14
N TRP A 50 -1.51 3.38 -8.42
CA TRP A 50 -1.72 3.33 -6.98
C TRP A 50 -0.64 2.59 -6.18
N PHE A 51 -0.02 1.55 -6.73
CA PHE A 51 0.99 0.76 -6.03
C PHE A 51 2.36 1.47 -6.07
N PRO A 52 3.19 1.41 -5.02
CA PRO A 52 4.40 2.25 -4.92
C PRO A 52 5.55 1.82 -5.83
N THR A 53 5.52 0.58 -6.34
CA THR A 53 6.58 0.03 -7.21
C THR A 53 5.99 -0.62 -8.46
N THR A 54 6.86 -0.89 -9.44
CA THR A 54 6.59 -1.93 -10.44
C THR A 54 6.80 -3.30 -9.80
N ILE A 55 6.17 -4.33 -10.36
CA ILE A 55 6.37 -5.73 -9.98
C ILE A 55 6.84 -6.49 -11.22
N GLU A 56 8.10 -6.87 -11.23
CA GLU A 56 8.70 -7.68 -12.28
C GLU A 56 8.72 -9.15 -11.84
N GLY A 57 8.41 -10.07 -12.74
CA GLY A 57 8.37 -11.50 -12.47
C GLY A 57 7.08 -12.17 -12.93
N GLU A 58 7.06 -13.50 -12.87
CA GLU A 58 5.92 -14.30 -13.28
C GLU A 58 4.77 -14.20 -12.25
N ARG A 59 3.54 -14.22 -12.73
CA ARG A 59 2.33 -14.20 -11.92
C ARG A 59 1.92 -15.64 -11.56
N ALA A 60 2.78 -16.33 -10.79
CA ALA A 60 2.57 -17.69 -10.36
C ALA A 60 3.12 -17.89 -8.93
N ALA A 61 2.44 -18.68 -8.11
CA ALA A 61 2.92 -19.00 -6.76
C ALA A 61 4.33 -19.63 -6.81
N GLY A 62 5.23 -19.15 -5.94
CA GLY A 62 6.64 -19.54 -5.89
C GLY A 62 7.57 -18.77 -6.82
N ALA A 63 7.03 -17.88 -7.68
CA ALA A 63 7.86 -17.09 -8.58
C ALA A 63 8.64 -16.00 -7.82
N SER A 64 9.91 -15.83 -8.19
CA SER A 64 10.73 -14.70 -7.72
C SER A 64 10.20 -13.41 -8.32
N LEU A 65 10.13 -12.38 -7.50
CA LEU A 65 9.69 -11.05 -7.87
C LEU A 65 10.79 -10.03 -7.61
N ARG A 66 10.80 -8.98 -8.43
CA ARG A 66 11.62 -7.81 -8.22
C ARG A 66 10.76 -6.57 -8.20
N PHE A 67 10.96 -5.75 -7.19
CA PHE A 67 10.24 -4.50 -6.98
C PHE A 67 11.17 -3.31 -7.25
N ARG A 68 10.66 -2.37 -8.04
CA ARG A 68 11.39 -1.15 -8.37
C ARG A 68 10.51 0.06 -8.07
N HIS A 69 10.96 0.94 -7.19
CA HIS A 69 10.27 2.19 -6.91
C HIS A 69 10.21 3.08 -8.15
N ARG A 70 9.16 3.86 -8.25
CA ARG A 70 9.05 4.86 -9.31
C ARG A 70 10.10 5.92 -9.11
N GLU A 71 10.58 6.47 -10.22
CA GLU A 71 11.59 7.52 -10.22
C GLU A 71 12.92 7.10 -9.56
N ASP A 72 13.15 5.78 -9.45
CA ASP A 72 14.38 5.21 -8.85
C ASP A 72 14.76 5.83 -7.49
N MET A 73 13.75 6.21 -6.70
CA MET A 73 13.96 6.85 -5.38
C MET A 73 14.65 5.95 -4.37
N PHE A 74 14.53 4.64 -4.54
CA PHE A 74 15.13 3.62 -3.67
C PHE A 74 15.70 2.48 -4.50
N GLU A 75 16.69 1.78 -3.96
CA GLU A 75 17.23 0.58 -4.60
C GLU A 75 16.13 -0.48 -4.81
N PRO A 76 16.14 -1.15 -5.96
CA PRO A 76 15.27 -2.29 -6.20
C PRO A 76 15.50 -3.39 -5.15
N PHE A 77 14.43 -4.09 -4.78
CA PHE A 77 14.51 -5.20 -3.84
C PHE A 77 13.76 -6.42 -4.35
N GLU A 78 14.12 -7.56 -3.81
CA GLU A 78 13.57 -8.86 -4.21
C GLU A 78 12.40 -9.27 -3.32
N GLY A 79 11.57 -10.14 -3.86
CA GLY A 79 10.46 -10.77 -3.16
C GLY A 79 10.00 -12.04 -3.84
N GLU A 80 8.80 -12.48 -3.50
CA GLU A 80 8.24 -13.74 -3.98
C GLU A 80 6.72 -13.64 -4.10
N MET A 81 6.16 -14.28 -5.10
CA MET A 81 4.72 -14.51 -5.21
C MET A 81 4.36 -15.70 -4.31
N LEU A 82 3.78 -15.44 -3.14
CA LEU A 82 3.42 -16.48 -2.19
C LEU A 82 2.11 -17.17 -2.56
N ALA A 83 1.12 -16.41 -3.04
CA ALA A 83 -0.13 -16.94 -3.58
C ALA A 83 -0.62 -16.09 -4.74
N PHE A 84 -1.14 -16.76 -5.77
CA PHE A 84 -1.76 -16.13 -6.93
C PHE A 84 -2.98 -16.93 -7.36
N GLU A 85 -4.15 -16.53 -6.89
CA GLU A 85 -5.41 -17.24 -7.11
C GLU A 85 -6.47 -16.27 -7.67
N PRO A 86 -6.45 -16.03 -8.99
CA PRO A 86 -7.42 -15.13 -9.62
C PRO A 86 -8.86 -15.62 -9.46
N PRO A 87 -9.82 -14.72 -9.22
CA PRO A 87 -9.69 -13.28 -9.02
C PRO A 87 -9.82 -12.89 -7.54
N TRP A 88 -9.36 -13.71 -6.59
CA TRP A 88 -9.71 -13.49 -5.19
C TRP A 88 -8.56 -13.40 -4.19
N LEU A 89 -7.36 -13.95 -4.51
CA LEU A 89 -6.23 -13.93 -3.58
C LEU A 89 -4.90 -13.61 -4.28
N LEU A 90 -4.23 -12.59 -3.78
CA LEU A 90 -2.86 -12.22 -4.11
C LEU A 90 -2.06 -12.08 -2.82
N GLU A 91 -0.93 -12.79 -2.71
CA GLU A 91 -0.03 -12.66 -1.57
C GLU A 91 1.42 -12.57 -2.04
N LEU A 92 2.13 -11.56 -1.54
CA LEU A 92 3.48 -11.21 -1.95
C LEU A 92 4.40 -11.13 -0.74
N ARG A 93 5.63 -11.64 -0.85
CA ARG A 93 6.72 -11.24 0.02
C ARG A 93 7.27 -9.90 -0.47
N TRP A 94 7.19 -8.91 0.37
CA TRP A 94 7.58 -7.52 0.11
C TRP A 94 8.79 -7.16 0.99
N GLY A 95 10.00 -7.48 0.52
CA GLY A 95 11.17 -7.40 1.40
C GLY A 95 10.96 -8.27 2.64
N PRO A 96 11.02 -7.71 3.85
CA PRO A 96 10.80 -8.45 5.09
C PRO A 96 9.32 -8.68 5.44
N ASP A 97 8.39 -7.95 4.79
CA ASP A 97 6.96 -8.00 5.06
C ASP A 97 6.21 -8.94 4.12
N VAL A 98 4.96 -9.24 4.46
CA VAL A 98 4.05 -9.99 3.60
C VAL A 98 2.78 -9.17 3.36
N LEU A 99 2.50 -8.91 2.09
CA LEU A 99 1.31 -8.22 1.63
C LEU A 99 0.28 -9.24 1.14
N ARG A 100 -0.94 -9.18 1.67
CA ARG A 100 -2.03 -10.05 1.29
C ARG A 100 -3.27 -9.26 0.90
N PHE A 101 -3.80 -9.54 -0.29
CA PHE A 101 -5.02 -8.95 -0.83
C PHE A 101 -6.07 -10.04 -1.03
N GLU A 102 -7.21 -9.89 -0.39
CA GLU A 102 -8.35 -10.80 -0.50
C GLU A 102 -9.55 -10.05 -1.02
N LEU A 103 -10.20 -10.59 -2.05
CA LEU A 103 -11.35 -9.99 -2.70
C LEU A 103 -12.59 -10.87 -2.52
N GLU A 104 -13.58 -10.37 -1.80
CA GLU A 104 -14.87 -11.03 -1.62
C GLU A 104 -15.96 -10.26 -2.37
N PRO A 105 -16.83 -10.93 -3.15
CA PRO A 105 -17.95 -10.25 -3.78
C PRO A 105 -18.94 -9.74 -2.73
N ASP A 106 -19.47 -8.53 -2.94
CA ASP A 106 -20.50 -7.92 -2.11
C ASP A 106 -21.55 -7.24 -3.00
N GLY A 107 -22.60 -7.98 -3.34
CA GLY A 107 -23.56 -7.57 -4.36
C GLY A 107 -22.89 -7.31 -5.70
N ASP A 108 -23.04 -6.11 -6.24
CA ASP A 108 -22.36 -5.66 -7.47
C ASP A 108 -20.95 -5.12 -7.22
N GLY A 109 -20.54 -5.06 -5.97
CA GLY A 109 -19.24 -4.56 -5.53
C GLY A 109 -18.30 -5.65 -5.00
N THR A 110 -17.26 -5.21 -4.32
CA THR A 110 -16.21 -6.05 -3.76
C THR A 110 -15.78 -5.51 -2.40
N VAL A 111 -15.63 -6.39 -1.42
CA VAL A 111 -14.88 -6.10 -0.21
C VAL A 111 -13.43 -6.52 -0.45
N LEU A 112 -12.52 -5.56 -0.40
CA LEU A 112 -11.08 -5.77 -0.36
C LEU A 112 -10.62 -5.80 1.08
N THR A 113 -10.01 -6.90 1.51
CA THR A 113 -9.20 -6.97 2.74
C THR A 113 -7.74 -6.97 2.36
N PHE A 114 -7.02 -5.93 2.74
CA PHE A 114 -5.57 -5.84 2.58
C PHE A 114 -4.91 -5.99 3.95
N THR A 115 -3.93 -6.88 4.04
CA THR A 115 -3.15 -7.13 5.26
C THR A 115 -1.67 -7.01 4.96
N ASP A 116 -0.99 -6.17 5.72
CA ASP A 116 0.47 -6.10 5.77
C ASP A 116 0.94 -6.78 7.06
N THR A 117 1.64 -7.91 6.91
CA THR A 117 2.28 -8.59 8.03
C THR A 117 3.67 -8.00 8.20
N LEU A 118 3.80 -7.17 9.22
CA LEU A 118 5.00 -6.38 9.49
C LEU A 118 6.10 -7.21 10.16
N GLU A 119 7.33 -7.03 9.71
CA GLU A 119 8.51 -7.57 10.39
C GLU A 119 8.65 -7.01 11.81
N VAL A 120 8.43 -5.69 11.97
CA VAL A 120 8.56 -4.99 13.25
C VAL A 120 7.42 -4.02 13.49
N LEU A 121 6.93 -3.96 14.72
CA LEU A 121 5.85 -3.06 15.12
C LEU A 121 6.19 -1.59 14.88
N GLY A 122 7.44 -1.20 15.10
CA GLY A 122 7.87 0.21 15.09
C GLY A 122 7.61 0.98 13.81
N LYS A 123 7.40 0.28 12.67
CA LYS A 123 7.09 0.91 11.38
C LYS A 123 5.61 1.02 11.06
N ALA A 124 4.72 0.53 11.94
CA ALA A 124 3.30 0.41 11.64
C ALA A 124 2.60 1.75 11.33
N ALA A 125 2.94 2.83 12.02
CA ALA A 125 2.36 4.14 11.74
C ALA A 125 2.79 4.69 10.37
N ARG A 126 4.07 4.53 10.02
CA ARG A 126 4.63 4.91 8.72
C ARG A 126 4.01 4.13 7.57
N ASP A 127 4.02 2.79 7.69
CA ASP A 127 3.53 1.89 6.65
C ASP A 127 2.00 1.97 6.54
N GLY A 128 1.33 2.16 7.68
CA GLY A 128 -0.11 2.43 7.73
C GLY A 128 -0.52 3.64 6.92
N ALA A 129 0.23 4.73 7.03
CA ALA A 129 -0.01 5.93 6.23
C ALA A 129 0.25 5.71 4.74
N GLY A 130 1.33 4.99 4.40
CA GLY A 130 1.68 4.67 3.02
C GLY A 130 0.62 3.81 2.35
N TRP A 131 0.21 2.72 2.98
CA TRP A 131 -0.83 1.84 2.43
C TRP A 131 -2.21 2.49 2.38
N HIS A 132 -2.53 3.33 3.35
CA HIS A 132 -3.78 4.10 3.32
C HIS A 132 -3.84 4.99 2.08
N GLU A 133 -2.78 5.77 1.81
CA GLU A 133 -2.70 6.59 0.61
C GLU A 133 -2.78 5.74 -0.67
N CYS A 134 -2.07 4.62 -0.74
CA CYS A 134 -2.13 3.70 -1.87
C CYS A 134 -3.55 3.18 -2.12
N LEU A 135 -4.28 2.78 -1.07
CA LEU A 135 -5.65 2.29 -1.19
C LEU A 135 -6.64 3.40 -1.58
N ASP A 136 -6.42 4.64 -1.14
CA ASP A 136 -7.20 5.80 -1.59
C ASP A 136 -6.97 6.08 -3.09
N ARG A 137 -5.72 5.92 -3.56
CA ARG A 137 -5.38 6.01 -5.00
C ARG A 137 -5.99 4.86 -5.80
N LEU A 138 -6.02 3.65 -5.27
CA LEU A 138 -6.72 2.52 -5.90
C LEU A 138 -8.20 2.83 -6.10
N ALA A 139 -8.85 3.42 -5.10
CA ALA A 139 -10.26 3.82 -5.23
C ALA A 139 -10.45 4.88 -6.33
N CYS A 140 -9.54 5.86 -6.45
CA CYS A 140 -9.54 6.84 -7.54
C CYS A 140 -9.36 6.17 -8.92
N GLU A 141 -8.39 5.27 -9.05
CA GLU A 141 -8.14 4.52 -10.30
C GLU A 141 -9.38 3.74 -10.75
N LEU A 142 -10.00 3.01 -9.83
CA LEU A 142 -11.23 2.26 -10.12
C LEU A 142 -12.38 3.16 -10.56
N ALA A 143 -12.48 4.36 -9.99
CA ALA A 143 -13.50 5.35 -10.33
C ALA A 143 -13.16 6.16 -11.61
N GLY A 144 -11.97 5.98 -12.20
CA GLY A 144 -11.48 6.79 -13.31
C GLY A 144 -11.24 8.27 -12.94
N GLN A 145 -10.84 8.51 -11.69
CA GLN A 145 -10.62 9.84 -11.14
C GLN A 145 -9.14 10.07 -10.82
N THR A 146 -8.71 11.31 -10.94
CA THR A 146 -7.39 11.73 -10.44
C THR A 146 -7.51 12.07 -8.96
N PRO A 147 -6.55 11.67 -8.10
CA PRO A 147 -6.52 12.08 -6.70
C PRO A 147 -6.59 13.61 -6.56
N ALA A 148 -7.43 14.10 -5.64
CA ALA A 148 -7.63 15.52 -5.39
C ALA A 148 -6.55 16.15 -4.47
N TRP A 149 -5.59 15.36 -4.01
CA TRP A 149 -4.49 15.77 -3.13
C TRP A 149 -3.14 15.72 -3.85
N ALA A 150 -2.20 16.56 -3.40
CA ALA A 150 -0.84 16.54 -3.89
C ALA A 150 -0.08 15.30 -3.40
N PRO A 151 0.97 14.84 -4.13
CA PRO A 151 1.86 13.81 -3.64
C PRO A 151 2.37 14.10 -2.22
N ALA A 152 2.45 13.09 -1.37
CA ALA A 152 2.83 13.14 0.04
C ALA A 152 1.90 13.94 0.99
N GLU A 153 1.01 14.79 0.50
CA GLU A 153 0.07 15.54 1.33
C GLU A 153 -0.87 14.58 2.10
N ARG A 154 -1.47 13.64 1.38
CA ARG A 154 -2.36 12.64 1.97
C ARG A 154 -1.63 11.76 3.00
N TRP A 155 -0.40 11.35 2.67
CA TRP A 155 0.44 10.59 3.58
C TRP A 155 0.67 11.33 4.90
N GLN A 156 1.02 12.63 4.86
CA GLN A 156 1.26 13.42 6.07
C GLN A 156 0.02 13.54 6.94
N GLN A 157 -1.14 13.82 6.34
CA GLN A 157 -2.42 13.91 7.05
C GLN A 157 -2.78 12.59 7.73
N VAL A 158 -2.64 11.48 7.00
CA VAL A 158 -2.96 10.14 7.49
C VAL A 158 -1.96 9.68 8.54
N HIS A 159 -0.66 9.97 8.36
CA HIS A 159 0.40 9.60 9.31
C HIS A 159 0.15 10.20 10.69
N ALA A 160 -0.27 11.46 10.76
CA ALA A 160 -0.64 12.10 12.04
C ALA A 160 -1.74 11.32 12.76
N ARG A 161 -2.75 10.81 12.03
CA ARG A 161 -3.82 9.98 12.61
C ARG A 161 -3.33 8.62 13.10
N TYR A 162 -2.39 7.99 12.39
CA TYR A 162 -1.81 6.74 12.85
C TYR A 162 -0.94 6.90 14.09
N LEU A 163 -0.19 8.01 14.21
CA LEU A 163 0.57 8.33 15.43
C LEU A 163 -0.36 8.45 16.65
N GLU A 164 -1.49 9.13 16.49
CA GLU A 164 -2.49 9.27 17.55
C GLU A 164 -3.13 7.92 17.91
N ARG A 165 -3.45 7.09 16.89
CA ARG A 165 -4.22 5.85 17.07
C ARG A 165 -3.38 4.69 17.60
N LEU A 166 -2.17 4.50 17.07
CA LEU A 166 -1.35 3.32 17.34
C LEU A 166 -0.39 3.49 18.51
N GLY A 167 -0.13 4.73 18.90
CA GLY A 167 0.77 5.05 20.00
C GLY A 167 2.27 4.97 19.64
N PRO A 168 3.15 5.31 20.60
CA PRO A 168 4.57 5.54 20.34
C PRO A 168 5.33 4.26 19.94
N GLU A 169 4.93 3.09 20.42
CA GLU A 169 5.61 1.83 20.10
C GLU A 169 5.50 1.46 18.60
N ALA A 170 4.40 1.88 17.97
CA ALA A 170 4.13 1.65 16.55
C ALA A 170 4.74 2.72 15.63
N ALA A 171 5.50 3.65 16.16
CA ALA A 171 6.05 4.81 15.47
C ALA A 171 7.54 5.05 15.76
N THR A 172 8.27 4.03 16.20
CA THR A 172 9.70 4.15 16.50
C THR A 172 10.56 4.22 15.25
N ILE A 173 10.03 3.80 14.10
CA ILE A 173 10.68 3.90 12.78
C ILE A 173 9.86 4.86 11.94
N GLY A 174 10.42 6.03 11.68
CA GLY A 174 9.83 7.07 10.85
C GLY A 174 10.01 6.83 9.36
N PRO A 175 9.59 7.79 8.51
CA PRO A 175 9.87 7.74 7.08
C PRO A 175 11.38 7.73 6.83
N PRO A 176 11.84 7.13 5.70
CA PRO A 176 13.26 7.15 5.34
C PRO A 176 13.78 8.59 5.30
N GLU A 177 14.98 8.80 5.84
CA GLU A 177 15.65 10.11 5.75
C GLU A 177 15.96 10.43 4.29
N GLU A 178 16.06 11.73 3.96
CA GLU A 178 16.39 12.16 2.59
C GLU A 178 17.74 11.64 2.11
N SER A 179 18.64 11.30 3.02
CA SER A 179 19.93 10.67 2.73
C SER A 179 19.86 9.24 2.19
N GLU A 180 18.75 8.54 2.40
CA GLU A 180 18.53 7.20 1.84
C GLU A 180 17.92 7.24 0.42
N ARG A 181 17.53 8.41 -0.04
CA ARG A 181 17.11 8.62 -1.42
C ARG A 181 18.36 8.65 -2.29
N VAL A 182 18.42 7.78 -3.28
CA VAL A 182 19.52 7.79 -4.27
C VAL A 182 19.51 9.14 -4.98
N HIS A 183 20.42 10.02 -4.64
CA HIS A 183 20.70 11.19 -5.45
C HIS A 183 21.40 10.71 -6.72
N GLY A 184 20.65 10.64 -7.82
CA GLY A 184 21.27 10.60 -9.14
C GLY A 184 22.02 11.90 -9.37
N GLU A 185 23.23 12.00 -8.87
CA GLU A 185 24.17 13.05 -9.29
C GLU A 185 24.53 12.78 -10.74
N THR A 186 23.88 13.49 -11.64
CA THR A 186 24.44 13.76 -12.96
C THR A 186 25.62 14.69 -12.75
N GLY A 187 26.79 14.11 -12.52
CA GLY A 187 28.05 14.81 -12.63
C GLY A 187 28.25 15.23 -14.08
N GLY A 188 27.88 16.45 -14.40
CA GLY A 188 28.32 17.12 -15.61
C GLY A 188 29.77 17.54 -15.39
N GLY A 189 30.69 17.06 -16.22
CA GLY A 189 32.00 17.52 -16.43
C GLY A 189 32.28 17.62 -17.93
#